data_78dae1b065c9dbed6a61ca8d91ff793b
#
_entry.id   78dae1b065c9dbed6a61ca8d91ff793b
#
_cell.length_a   1.000
_cell.length_b   1.000
_cell.length_c   1.000
_cell.angle_alpha   90.00
_cell.angle_beta   90.00
_cell.angle_gamma   90.00
#
_symmetry.space_group_name_H-M   'P 1'
#
loop_
_entity.id
_entity.type
_entity.pdbx_description
1 polymer ?
#
loop_
_entity_poly.entity_id
_entity_poly.type
_entity_poly.pdbx_seq_one_letter_code
_entity_poly.pdbx_strand_id
1 'polypeptide(L)'
;MGAMDLTAIEAERQRIRDAHLKPERPASTARGVHHVALLSSDVERTVRFYQGVLGFPLTEMIENRDYQGSTHFFFDLGNGNLLAFFDFPGLDLGPYAEVLGGLHHLAISVDPVTWRGLRERLDAAGVEYAEESGSSIYFRDPDGARVELLAEPLGEMYGSTVL
;
A
#
# COMPACT_ATOMS: atom_id res chain seq x y z
N MET A 1 5.95 29.93 11.11
CA MET A 1 5.16 29.22 10.10
C MET A 1 3.87 30.01 9.95
N GLY A 2 3.62 30.65 8.78
CA GLY A 2 2.38 31.43 8.57
C GLY A 2 1.14 30.53 8.65
N ALA A 3 0.00 31.09 9.06
CA ALA A 3 -1.26 30.36 9.07
C ALA A 3 -1.58 29.87 7.64
N MET A 4 -2.01 28.63 7.53
CA MET A 4 -2.43 28.03 6.25
C MET A 4 -3.71 28.71 5.77
N ASP A 5 -3.71 29.31 4.57
CA ASP A 5 -4.91 29.89 3.97
C ASP A 5 -5.76 28.78 3.29
N LEU A 6 -6.68 28.22 4.05
CA LEU A 6 -7.56 27.14 3.60
C LEU A 6 -8.47 27.59 2.44
N THR A 7 -8.85 28.87 2.38
CA THR A 7 -9.67 29.40 1.30
C THR A 7 -8.92 29.43 -0.02
N ALA A 8 -7.68 29.89 0.00
CA ALA A 8 -6.82 29.88 -1.18
C ALA A 8 -6.54 28.46 -1.68
N ILE A 9 -6.32 27.50 -0.75
CA ILE A 9 -6.12 26.10 -1.08
C ILE A 9 -7.37 25.49 -1.75
N GLU A 10 -8.57 25.77 -1.21
CA GLU A 10 -9.81 25.27 -1.78
C GLU A 10 -10.08 25.87 -3.17
N ALA A 11 -9.85 27.16 -3.34
CA ALA A 11 -9.99 27.82 -4.64
C ALA A 11 -9.03 27.22 -5.69
N GLU A 12 -7.79 26.94 -5.31
CA GLU A 12 -6.83 26.30 -6.21
C GLU A 12 -7.21 24.86 -6.56
N ARG A 13 -7.70 24.07 -5.57
CA ARG A 13 -8.22 22.72 -5.81
C ARG A 13 -9.40 22.75 -6.79
N GLN A 14 -10.34 23.69 -6.62
CA GLN A 14 -11.48 23.85 -7.51
C GLN A 14 -11.03 24.23 -8.93
N ARG A 15 -10.09 25.15 -9.06
CA ARG A 15 -9.51 25.54 -10.35
C ARG A 15 -8.87 24.32 -11.09
N ILE A 16 -8.13 23.47 -10.37
CA ILE A 16 -7.51 22.27 -10.92
C ILE A 16 -8.60 21.26 -11.37
N ARG A 17 -9.62 21.06 -10.56
CA ARG A 17 -10.75 20.17 -10.90
C ARG A 17 -11.45 20.65 -12.18
N ASP A 18 -11.80 21.92 -12.28
CA ASP A 18 -12.50 22.48 -13.44
C ASP A 18 -11.66 22.36 -14.73
N ALA A 19 -10.34 22.50 -14.60
CA ALA A 19 -9.43 22.39 -15.74
C ALA A 19 -9.24 20.94 -16.21
N HIS A 20 -9.11 19.97 -15.29
CA HIS A 20 -8.58 18.64 -15.60
C HIS A 20 -9.52 17.48 -15.33
N LEU A 21 -10.44 17.57 -14.36
CA LEU A 21 -11.41 16.52 -14.07
C LEU A 21 -12.64 16.69 -14.95
N LYS A 22 -12.71 15.92 -16.04
CA LYS A 22 -13.82 15.99 -16.99
C LYS A 22 -14.84 14.88 -16.71
N PRO A 23 -16.16 15.14 -16.92
CA PRO A 23 -17.21 14.11 -16.79
C PRO A 23 -16.98 12.93 -17.72
N GLU A 24 -16.58 13.20 -18.96
CA GLU A 24 -16.20 12.19 -19.93
C GLU A 24 -14.67 12.08 -19.98
N ARG A 25 -14.19 10.86 -19.78
CA ARG A 25 -12.77 10.53 -19.72
C ARG A 25 -12.46 9.42 -20.74
N PRO A 26 -11.32 9.48 -21.43
CA PRO A 26 -10.87 8.33 -22.22
C PRO A 26 -10.57 7.15 -21.29
N ALA A 27 -10.67 5.94 -21.83
CA ALA A 27 -10.20 4.76 -21.12
C ALA A 27 -8.71 4.88 -20.80
N SER A 28 -8.30 4.36 -19.65
CA SER A 28 -6.89 4.29 -19.31
C SER A 28 -6.11 3.48 -20.33
N THR A 29 -4.92 3.92 -20.66
CA THR A 29 -3.97 3.14 -21.47
C THR A 29 -3.26 2.05 -20.66
N ALA A 30 -3.31 2.12 -19.31
CA ALA A 30 -2.80 1.10 -18.41
C ALA A 30 -3.83 -0.04 -18.25
N ARG A 31 -3.32 -1.25 -17.94
CA ARG A 31 -4.16 -2.42 -17.61
C ARG A 31 -4.34 -2.61 -16.10
N GLY A 32 -3.70 -1.78 -15.29
CA GLY A 32 -3.67 -1.85 -13.83
C GLY A 32 -2.24 -1.79 -13.29
N VAL A 33 -2.10 -1.91 -11.97
CA VAL A 33 -0.79 -2.03 -11.31
C VAL A 33 -0.33 -3.47 -11.46
N HIS A 34 0.85 -3.69 -12.07
CA HIS A 34 1.44 -5.04 -12.18
C HIS A 34 1.96 -5.51 -10.83
N HIS A 35 2.84 -4.71 -10.20
CA HIS A 35 3.32 -4.92 -8.84
C HIS A 35 3.80 -3.61 -8.23
N VAL A 36 3.84 -3.58 -6.90
CA VAL A 36 4.55 -2.58 -6.10
C VAL A 36 5.72 -3.30 -5.45
N ALA A 37 6.92 -2.74 -5.50
CA ALA A 37 8.11 -3.32 -4.89
C ALA A 37 8.55 -2.48 -3.68
N LEU A 38 8.75 -3.15 -2.56
CA LEU A 38 9.28 -2.59 -1.31
C LEU A 38 10.62 -3.25 -0.97
N LEU A 39 11.26 -2.75 0.06
CA LEU A 39 12.51 -3.33 0.56
C LEU A 39 12.23 -4.12 1.85
N SER A 40 12.96 -5.22 2.00
CA SER A 40 12.92 -6.08 3.19
C SER A 40 14.31 -6.20 3.78
N SER A 41 14.44 -5.97 5.08
CA SER A 41 15.69 -6.22 5.80
C SER A 41 15.83 -7.67 6.27
N ASP A 42 14.73 -8.44 6.28
CA ASP A 42 14.67 -9.85 6.67
C ASP A 42 13.55 -10.56 5.92
N VAL A 43 13.93 -11.35 4.92
CA VAL A 43 13.02 -12.06 4.01
C VAL A 43 12.03 -12.95 4.76
N GLU A 44 12.52 -13.76 5.73
CA GLU A 44 11.66 -14.69 6.46
C GLU A 44 10.65 -13.94 7.35
N ARG A 45 11.09 -12.87 8.02
CA ARG A 45 10.20 -12.03 8.84
C ARG A 45 9.10 -11.38 7.98
N THR A 46 9.45 -10.89 6.80
CA THR A 46 8.49 -10.32 5.85
C THR A 46 7.50 -11.37 5.36
N VAL A 47 7.96 -12.58 5.01
CA VAL A 47 7.09 -13.69 4.61
C VAL A 47 6.14 -14.09 5.76
N ARG A 48 6.63 -14.22 6.98
CA ARG A 48 5.79 -14.54 8.14
C ARG A 48 4.72 -13.49 8.38
N PHE A 49 5.03 -12.23 8.14
CA PHE A 49 4.07 -11.14 8.30
C PHE A 49 3.00 -11.17 7.20
N TYR A 50 3.39 -11.07 5.94
CA TYR A 50 2.43 -10.96 4.84
C TYR A 50 1.64 -12.25 4.60
N GLN A 51 2.28 -13.40 4.62
CA GLN A 51 1.58 -14.68 4.48
C GLN A 51 0.95 -15.16 5.78
N GLY A 52 1.69 -15.07 6.90
CA GLY A 52 1.23 -15.63 8.18
C GLY A 52 0.18 -14.77 8.87
N VAL A 53 0.42 -13.45 9.00
CA VAL A 53 -0.53 -12.54 9.68
C VAL A 53 -1.62 -12.08 8.73
N LEU A 54 -1.25 -11.54 7.55
CA LEU A 54 -2.23 -10.97 6.61
C LEU A 54 -2.89 -12.02 5.70
N GLY A 55 -2.28 -13.19 5.53
CA GLY A 55 -2.85 -14.24 4.68
C GLY A 55 -2.71 -13.99 3.19
N PHE A 56 -1.77 -13.13 2.77
CA PHE A 56 -1.43 -12.93 1.36
C PHE A 56 -0.44 -14.01 0.92
N PRO A 57 -0.80 -14.91 -0.02
CA PRO A 57 0.05 -16.04 -0.37
C PRO A 57 1.37 -15.59 -1.00
N LEU A 58 2.49 -16.15 -0.55
CA LEU A 58 3.75 -16.08 -1.27
C LEU A 58 3.62 -16.89 -2.56
N THR A 59 3.88 -16.27 -3.71
CA THR A 59 3.69 -16.89 -5.04
C THR A 59 4.98 -17.24 -5.73
N GLU A 60 6.04 -16.49 -5.47
CA GLU A 60 7.35 -16.74 -6.09
C GLU A 60 8.49 -16.14 -5.24
N MET A 61 9.65 -16.78 -5.32
CA MET A 61 10.88 -16.32 -4.69
C MET A 61 12.07 -16.71 -5.57
N ILE A 62 12.76 -15.71 -6.12
CA ILE A 62 13.86 -15.91 -7.07
C ILE A 62 15.08 -15.06 -6.68
N GLU A 63 16.22 -15.38 -7.22
CA GLU A 63 17.38 -14.48 -7.15
C GLU A 63 17.11 -13.21 -7.96
N ASN A 64 17.49 -12.06 -7.41
CA ASN A 64 17.40 -10.79 -8.12
C ASN A 64 18.40 -10.79 -9.29
N ARG A 65 17.89 -10.66 -10.51
CA ARG A 65 18.67 -10.67 -11.73
C ARG A 65 19.78 -9.62 -11.75
N ASP A 66 19.52 -8.45 -11.16
CA ASP A 66 20.37 -7.27 -11.29
C ASP A 66 21.29 -7.05 -10.09
N TYR A 67 21.14 -7.85 -9.02
CA TYR A 67 21.97 -7.79 -7.82
C TYR A 67 22.15 -9.21 -7.24
N GLN A 68 23.30 -9.82 -7.50
CA GLN A 68 23.60 -11.18 -7.05
C GLN A 68 23.53 -11.32 -5.52
N GLY A 69 22.86 -12.36 -5.05
CA GLY A 69 22.64 -12.62 -3.63
C GLY A 69 21.45 -11.89 -3.02
N SER A 70 20.81 -10.97 -3.76
CA SER A 70 19.53 -10.38 -3.41
C SER A 70 18.38 -11.32 -3.78
N THR A 71 17.35 -11.38 -2.96
CA THR A 71 16.13 -12.14 -3.21
C THR A 71 15.03 -11.21 -3.73
N HIS A 72 14.29 -11.66 -4.73
CA HIS A 72 13.09 -11.01 -5.22
C HIS A 72 11.91 -11.95 -5.00
N PHE A 73 10.90 -11.53 -4.21
CA PHE A 73 9.79 -12.40 -3.84
C PHE A 73 8.46 -11.65 -3.88
N PHE A 74 7.36 -12.41 -4.06
CA PHE A 74 6.07 -11.85 -4.46
C PHE A 74 4.93 -12.45 -3.65
N PHE A 75 3.96 -11.60 -3.29
CA PHE A 75 2.70 -11.99 -2.69
C PHE A 75 1.54 -11.63 -3.61
N ASP A 76 0.54 -12.52 -3.68
CA ASP A 76 -0.70 -12.25 -4.40
C ASP A 76 -1.59 -11.29 -3.59
N LEU A 77 -1.99 -10.18 -4.20
CA LEU A 77 -2.98 -9.24 -3.67
C LEU A 77 -4.36 -9.37 -4.33
N GLY A 78 -4.55 -10.35 -5.19
CA GLY A 78 -5.77 -10.51 -5.97
C GLY A 78 -5.80 -9.65 -7.24
N ASN A 79 -6.73 -9.96 -8.13
CA ASN A 79 -6.92 -9.29 -9.41
C ASN A 79 -5.67 -9.20 -10.30
N GLY A 80 -4.71 -10.12 -10.12
CA GLY A 80 -3.44 -10.10 -10.84
C GLY A 80 -2.46 -9.02 -10.37
N ASN A 81 -2.71 -8.39 -9.25
CA ASN A 81 -1.79 -7.44 -8.63
C ASN A 81 -0.86 -8.18 -7.66
N LEU A 82 0.41 -7.80 -7.64
CA LEU A 82 1.41 -8.39 -6.77
C LEU A 82 2.02 -7.33 -5.85
N LEU A 83 2.35 -7.74 -4.64
CA LEU A 83 3.26 -7.03 -3.76
C LEU A 83 4.61 -7.75 -3.80
N ALA A 84 5.63 -7.04 -4.25
CA ALA A 84 6.99 -7.57 -4.39
C ALA A 84 7.91 -6.99 -3.33
N PHE A 85 8.96 -7.73 -3.02
CA PHE A 85 10.04 -7.30 -2.14
C PHE A 85 11.40 -7.64 -2.72
N PHE A 86 12.37 -6.79 -2.37
CA PHE A 86 13.78 -7.07 -2.52
C PHE A 86 14.46 -7.00 -1.16
N ASP A 87 15.41 -7.90 -0.91
CA ASP A 87 16.44 -7.66 0.08
C ASP A 87 17.75 -7.28 -0.64
N PHE A 88 18.62 -6.54 0.05
CA PHE A 88 19.94 -6.20 -0.48
C PHE A 88 21.01 -6.50 0.58
N PRO A 89 21.44 -7.77 0.69
CA PRO A 89 22.45 -8.17 1.67
C PRO A 89 23.72 -7.33 1.55
N GLY A 90 24.18 -6.81 2.66
CA GLY A 90 25.41 -5.99 2.72
C GLY A 90 25.22 -4.50 2.44
N LEU A 91 24.01 -4.04 2.07
CA LEU A 91 23.69 -2.63 2.01
C LEU A 91 23.05 -2.16 3.32
N ASP A 92 23.57 -1.04 3.83
CA ASP A 92 22.93 -0.34 4.97
C ASP A 92 21.83 0.55 4.42
N LEU A 93 20.64 -0.01 4.31
CA LEU A 93 19.44 0.73 3.90
C LEU A 93 18.86 1.43 5.13
N GLY A 94 18.67 2.72 5.04
CA GLY A 94 18.09 3.53 6.11
C GLY A 94 16.63 3.11 6.42
N PRO A 95 16.07 3.58 7.55
CA PRO A 95 14.69 3.30 7.93
C PRO A 95 13.72 3.90 6.91
N TYR A 96 12.51 3.35 6.86
CA TYR A 96 11.43 3.93 6.07
C TYR A 96 11.24 5.42 6.38
N ALA A 97 11.09 6.22 5.34
CA ALA A 97 10.82 7.65 5.46
C ALA A 97 9.81 8.09 4.39
N GLU A 98 8.88 8.95 4.78
CA GLU A 98 7.95 9.60 3.86
C GLU A 98 8.63 10.83 3.25
N VAL A 99 8.98 10.75 1.97
CA VAL A 99 9.66 11.80 1.23
C VAL A 99 8.91 12.10 -0.07
N LEU A 100 9.11 13.29 -0.64
CA LEU A 100 8.50 13.66 -1.92
C LEU A 100 8.92 12.66 -3.01
N GLY A 101 7.94 12.12 -3.74
CA GLY A 101 8.13 11.07 -4.74
C GLY A 101 8.24 9.66 -4.16
N GLY A 102 8.29 9.51 -2.82
CA GLY A 102 8.28 8.21 -2.14
C GLY A 102 6.87 7.69 -1.88
N LEU A 103 6.81 6.45 -1.38
CA LEU A 103 5.57 5.82 -0.97
C LEU A 103 5.04 6.50 0.30
N HIS A 104 3.80 6.99 0.27
CA HIS A 104 3.11 7.44 1.48
C HIS A 104 2.50 6.23 2.21
N HIS A 105 1.72 5.41 1.52
CA HIS A 105 1.20 4.13 1.98
C HIS A 105 0.79 3.26 0.80
N LEU A 106 0.61 1.97 1.07
CA LEU A 106 0.00 1.00 0.18
C LEU A 106 -1.38 0.66 0.72
N ALA A 107 -2.44 1.04 -0.01
CA ALA A 107 -3.82 0.68 0.33
C ALA A 107 -4.22 -0.60 -0.40
N ILE A 108 -4.73 -1.57 0.35
CA ILE A 108 -5.16 -2.88 -0.13
C ILE A 108 -6.64 -3.04 0.18
N SER A 109 -7.45 -3.19 -0.87
CA SER A 109 -8.89 -3.42 -0.73
C SER A 109 -9.15 -4.84 -0.25
N VAL A 110 -10.00 -4.97 0.75
CA VAL A 110 -10.49 -6.25 1.27
C VAL A 110 -12.00 -6.15 1.52
N ASP A 111 -12.71 -7.28 1.48
CA ASP A 111 -14.12 -7.25 1.85
C ASP A 111 -14.31 -7.02 3.36
N PRO A 112 -15.49 -6.50 3.80
CA PRO A 112 -15.71 -6.14 5.20
C PRO A 112 -15.61 -7.31 6.20
N VAL A 113 -15.82 -8.55 5.77
CA VAL A 113 -15.69 -9.72 6.64
C VAL A 113 -14.21 -10.05 6.84
N THR A 114 -13.46 -10.09 5.74
CA THR A 114 -12.00 -10.28 5.74
C THR A 114 -11.32 -9.17 6.54
N TRP A 115 -11.75 -7.91 6.37
CA TRP A 115 -11.21 -6.76 7.10
C TRP A 115 -11.28 -6.94 8.63
N ARG A 116 -12.44 -7.38 9.15
CA ARG A 116 -12.59 -7.67 10.58
C ARG A 116 -11.67 -8.78 11.05
N GLY A 117 -11.57 -9.87 10.25
CA GLY A 117 -10.69 -10.99 10.57
C GLY A 117 -9.20 -10.61 10.54
N LEU A 118 -8.80 -9.72 9.63
CA LEU A 118 -7.43 -9.20 9.58
C LEU A 118 -7.11 -8.31 10.77
N ARG A 119 -8.05 -7.49 11.24
CA ARG A 119 -7.90 -6.72 12.47
C ARG A 119 -7.63 -7.64 13.67
N GLU A 120 -8.41 -8.71 13.82
CA GLU A 120 -8.20 -9.70 14.90
C GLU A 120 -6.81 -10.38 14.80
N ARG A 121 -6.32 -10.63 13.58
CA ARG A 121 -4.97 -11.18 13.37
C ARG A 121 -3.87 -10.19 13.72
N LEU A 122 -4.05 -8.90 13.40
CA LEU A 122 -3.11 -7.84 13.81
C LEU A 122 -3.06 -7.74 15.33
N ASP A 123 -4.21 -7.76 16.02
CA ASP A 123 -4.31 -7.80 17.48
C ASP A 123 -3.56 -9.00 18.07
N ALA A 124 -3.82 -10.20 17.53
CA ALA A 124 -3.18 -11.44 17.99
C ALA A 124 -1.66 -11.46 17.76
N ALA A 125 -1.19 -10.77 16.72
CA ALA A 125 0.23 -10.62 16.39
C ALA A 125 0.90 -9.47 17.15
N GLY A 126 0.14 -8.69 17.95
CA GLY A 126 0.66 -7.52 18.68
C GLY A 126 1.07 -6.37 17.77
N VAL A 127 0.49 -6.25 16.58
CA VAL A 127 0.76 -5.17 15.64
C VAL A 127 -0.10 -3.97 16.00
N GLU A 128 0.55 -2.84 16.28
CA GLU A 128 -0.16 -1.57 16.52
C GLU A 128 -0.74 -1.02 15.23
N TYR A 129 -1.96 -0.54 15.26
CA TYR A 129 -2.63 0.09 14.13
C TYR A 129 -3.51 1.27 14.56
N ALA A 130 -3.83 2.14 13.60
CA ALA A 130 -4.85 3.17 13.72
C ALA A 130 -6.05 2.80 12.85
N GLU A 131 -7.26 2.86 13.42
CA GLU A 131 -8.51 2.68 12.70
C GLU A 131 -9.10 4.05 12.37
N GLU A 132 -9.41 4.27 11.10
CA GLU A 132 -10.00 5.52 10.62
C GLU A 132 -11.26 5.25 9.79
N SER A 133 -12.22 6.17 9.85
CA SER A 133 -13.48 6.14 9.07
C SER A 133 -14.32 4.86 9.21
N GLY A 134 -13.96 3.92 10.10
CA GLY A 134 -14.65 2.64 10.27
C GLY A 134 -14.43 1.63 9.13
N SER A 135 -13.62 1.97 8.13
CA SER A 135 -13.31 1.12 6.98
C SER A 135 -11.82 0.98 6.68
N SER A 136 -10.96 1.77 7.32
CA SER A 136 -9.51 1.77 7.13
C SER A 136 -8.77 1.37 8.40
N ILE A 137 -7.76 0.52 8.25
CA ILE A 137 -6.76 0.19 9.28
C ILE A 137 -5.38 0.54 8.72
N TYR A 138 -4.66 1.43 9.40
CA TYR A 138 -3.28 1.79 9.06
C TYR A 138 -2.30 1.17 10.06
N PHE A 139 -1.31 0.46 9.57
CA PHE A 139 -0.24 -0.12 10.39
C PHE A 139 1.10 -0.01 9.67
N ARG A 140 2.16 -0.35 10.41
CA ARG A 140 3.52 -0.48 9.85
C ARG A 140 3.84 -1.96 9.63
N ASP A 141 4.41 -2.26 8.47
CA ASP A 141 5.00 -3.57 8.23
C ASP A 141 6.30 -3.76 9.03
N PRO A 142 6.95 -4.93 9.01
CA PRO A 142 8.16 -5.17 9.79
C PRO A 142 9.32 -4.20 9.52
N ASP A 143 9.38 -3.59 8.34
CA ASP A 143 10.42 -2.62 7.96
C ASP A 143 9.93 -1.16 7.99
N GLY A 144 8.72 -0.95 8.52
CA GLY A 144 8.14 0.36 8.77
C GLY A 144 7.34 0.95 7.62
N ALA A 145 7.17 0.24 6.49
CA ALA A 145 6.31 0.71 5.41
C ALA A 145 4.86 0.82 5.90
N ARG A 146 4.20 1.93 5.54
CA ARG A 146 2.80 2.15 5.91
C ARG A 146 1.89 1.36 4.97
N VAL A 147 1.06 0.52 5.55
CA VAL A 147 0.04 -0.29 4.86
C VAL A 147 -1.34 0.10 5.37
N GLU A 148 -2.29 0.18 4.47
CA GLU A 148 -3.70 0.35 4.75
C GLU A 148 -4.48 -0.89 4.30
N LEU A 149 -5.34 -1.41 5.16
CA LEU A 149 -6.40 -2.35 4.77
C LEU A 149 -7.70 -1.57 4.70
N LEU A 150 -8.28 -1.50 3.51
CA LEU A 150 -9.44 -0.68 3.21
C LEU A 150 -10.64 -1.58 2.88
N ALA A 151 -11.71 -1.47 3.68
CA ALA A 151 -12.96 -2.23 3.48
C ALA A 151 -13.88 -1.55 2.45
N GLU A 152 -13.33 -1.10 1.33
CA GLU A 152 -14.06 -0.51 0.21
C GLU A 152 -13.72 -1.25 -1.09
N PRO A 153 -14.67 -1.39 -2.02
CA PRO A 153 -14.41 -1.99 -3.32
C PRO A 153 -13.39 -1.19 -4.14
N LEU A 154 -12.70 -1.86 -5.06
CA LEU A 154 -11.86 -1.17 -6.03
C LEU A 154 -12.69 -0.17 -6.84
N GLY A 155 -12.17 1.05 -7.00
CA GLY A 155 -12.86 2.13 -7.70
C GLY A 155 -13.80 2.97 -6.84
N GLU A 156 -13.88 2.69 -5.55
CA GLU A 156 -14.62 3.49 -4.58
C GLU A 156 -13.69 4.07 -3.51
N MET A 157 -14.05 5.23 -2.98
CA MET A 157 -13.37 5.85 -1.85
C MET A 157 -14.34 6.71 -1.05
N TYR A 158 -14.37 6.51 0.26
CA TYR A 158 -15.26 7.19 1.20
C TYR A 158 -16.75 7.10 0.80
N GLY A 159 -17.14 5.89 0.32
CA GLY A 159 -18.49 5.63 -0.15
C GLY A 159 -18.88 6.31 -1.47
N SER A 160 -17.91 6.80 -2.23
CA SER A 160 -18.12 7.44 -3.54
C SER A 160 -17.32 6.74 -4.63
N THR A 161 -17.92 6.59 -5.81
CA THR A 161 -17.22 6.10 -7.00
C THR A 161 -16.15 7.11 -7.43
N VAL A 162 -14.93 6.64 -7.64
CA VAL A 162 -13.78 7.44 -8.12
C VAL A 162 -13.27 6.97 -9.49
N LEU A 163 -13.81 5.83 -10.00
CA LEU A 163 -13.59 5.31 -11.34
C LEU A 163 -14.87 5.35 -12.18
#